data_102e4213c2d8cd3cb226a6507caa6041
#
_entry.id   102e4213c2d8cd3cb226a6507caa6041
#
_cell.length_a   1.000
_cell.length_b   1.000
_cell.length_c   1.000
_cell.angle_alpha   90.00
_cell.angle_beta   90.00
_cell.angle_gamma   90.00
#
_symmetry.space_group_name_H-M   'P 1'
#
loop_
_entity.id
_entity.type
_entity.pdbx_description
1 polymer ?
#
loop_
_entity_poly.entity_id
_entity_poly.type
_entity_poly.pdbx_seq_one_letter_code
_entity_poly.pdbx_strand_id
1 'polypeptide(L)'
;MKVSIIVPVYNVAKYIERCLLSVLNQTWQDLEVILVNDCTPDDSMEIARRVVASHPRGTVVRCLEHEENRGLSAARNTGISASVGDYLYFLDSDDYIPANAIELLADAAGQKRPDFVIGNYEVTGARRWAPPLSLGTGFYEGNALVLSNYVQGKWYVMAWNKLVSRPLILQHKLYFQEGIVHEDDL
;
A
#
# COMPACT_ATOMS: atom_id res chain seq x y z
N MET A 1 10.64 1.92 -13.63
CA MET A 1 10.52 1.96 -12.15
C MET A 1 9.44 0.98 -11.76
N LYS A 2 9.82 -0.09 -11.12
CA LYS A 2 8.87 -1.13 -10.71
C LYS A 2 8.24 -0.79 -9.36
N VAL A 3 6.92 -1.00 -9.24
CA VAL A 3 6.18 -0.78 -8.00
C VAL A 3 5.66 -2.12 -7.48
N SER A 4 5.92 -2.41 -6.20
CA SER A 4 5.33 -3.54 -5.49
C SER A 4 4.13 -3.06 -4.69
N ILE A 5 2.94 -3.56 -5.01
CA ILE A 5 1.71 -3.28 -4.26
C ILE A 5 1.51 -4.44 -3.27
N ILE A 6 1.50 -4.13 -1.99
CA ILE A 6 1.36 -5.10 -0.90
C ILE A 6 -0.07 -4.99 -0.36
N VAL A 7 -0.80 -6.11 -0.39
CA VAL A 7 -2.20 -6.19 0.02
C VAL A 7 -2.36 -7.27 1.08
N PRO A 8 -2.41 -6.93 2.36
CA PRO A 8 -2.76 -7.86 3.43
C PRO A 8 -4.22 -8.32 3.31
N VAL A 9 -4.49 -9.60 3.53
CA VAL A 9 -5.83 -10.17 3.39
C VAL A 9 -6.24 -10.90 4.67
N TYR A 10 -7.26 -10.37 5.36
CA TYR A 10 -7.88 -11.01 6.52
C TYR A 10 -9.32 -10.53 6.70
N ASN A 11 -10.30 -11.43 6.58
CA ASN A 11 -11.73 -11.18 6.82
C ASN A 11 -12.31 -10.03 5.97
N VAL A 12 -12.02 -10.03 4.65
CA VAL A 12 -12.38 -8.96 3.69
C VAL A 12 -13.14 -9.46 2.46
N ALA A 13 -13.85 -10.58 2.56
CA ALA A 13 -14.58 -11.18 1.43
C ALA A 13 -15.51 -10.19 0.69
N LYS A 14 -16.06 -9.20 1.40
CA LYS A 14 -16.95 -8.18 0.83
C LYS A 14 -16.23 -7.14 -0.05
N TYR A 15 -14.91 -6.99 0.10
CA TYR A 15 -14.17 -5.86 -0.45
C TYR A 15 -13.07 -6.29 -1.41
N ILE A 16 -12.47 -7.49 -1.20
CA ILE A 16 -11.27 -7.94 -1.88
C ILE A 16 -11.39 -7.95 -3.42
N GLU A 17 -12.57 -8.26 -3.97
CA GLU A 17 -12.79 -8.21 -5.42
C GLU A 17 -12.60 -6.79 -5.96
N ARG A 18 -13.24 -5.78 -5.35
CA ARG A 18 -13.10 -4.37 -5.74
C ARG A 18 -11.67 -3.89 -5.58
N CYS A 19 -11.02 -4.22 -4.47
CA CYS A 19 -9.63 -3.90 -4.20
C CYS A 19 -8.73 -4.42 -5.31
N LEU A 20 -8.77 -5.72 -5.61
CA LEU A 20 -7.95 -6.36 -6.63
C LEU A 20 -8.21 -5.82 -8.03
N LEU A 21 -9.46 -5.61 -8.41
CA LEU A 21 -9.79 -5.01 -9.71
C LEU A 21 -9.22 -3.60 -9.83
N SER A 22 -9.20 -2.81 -8.75
CA SER A 22 -8.61 -1.48 -8.77
C SER A 22 -7.09 -1.50 -9.00
N VAL A 23 -6.42 -2.52 -8.48
CA VAL A 23 -4.96 -2.73 -8.65
C VAL A 23 -4.64 -3.29 -10.04
N LEU A 24 -5.37 -4.29 -10.48
CA LEU A 24 -5.13 -4.95 -11.77
C LEU A 24 -5.43 -4.02 -12.96
N ASN A 25 -6.32 -3.06 -12.79
CA ASN A 25 -6.68 -2.05 -13.80
C ASN A 25 -5.80 -0.79 -13.75
N GLN A 26 -4.70 -0.77 -12.98
CA GLN A 26 -3.80 0.37 -12.98
C GLN A 26 -3.18 0.62 -14.35
N THR A 27 -3.08 1.89 -14.74
CA THR A 27 -2.45 2.31 -16.00
C THR A 27 -0.94 2.08 -16.00
N TRP A 28 -0.30 2.14 -14.84
CA TRP A 28 1.12 1.82 -14.67
C TRP A 28 1.38 0.34 -14.96
N GLN A 29 2.30 0.03 -15.88
CA GLN A 29 2.51 -1.33 -16.36
C GLN A 29 3.52 -2.13 -15.55
N ASP A 30 4.61 -1.47 -15.08
CA ASP A 30 5.71 -2.15 -14.40
C ASP A 30 5.41 -2.27 -12.89
N LEU A 31 4.49 -3.18 -12.56
CA LEU A 31 4.09 -3.48 -11.19
C LEU A 31 4.06 -4.98 -10.89
N GLU A 32 4.17 -5.31 -9.63
CA GLU A 32 3.80 -6.61 -9.05
C GLU A 32 2.81 -6.39 -7.91
N VAL A 33 2.00 -7.38 -7.65
CA VAL A 33 1.03 -7.40 -6.55
C VAL A 33 1.34 -8.55 -5.63
N ILE A 34 1.50 -8.30 -4.34
CA ILE A 34 1.77 -9.30 -3.32
C ILE A 34 0.57 -9.35 -2.39
N LEU A 35 -0.26 -10.39 -2.57
CA LEU A 35 -1.33 -10.70 -1.63
C LEU A 35 -0.75 -11.52 -0.50
N VAL A 36 -0.93 -11.07 0.73
CA VAL A 36 -0.50 -11.81 1.91
C VAL A 36 -1.75 -12.26 2.67
N ASN A 37 -2.08 -13.53 2.55
CA ASN A 37 -3.15 -14.15 3.32
C ASN A 37 -2.67 -14.38 4.75
N ASP A 38 -3.25 -13.65 5.68
CA ASP A 38 -2.95 -13.77 7.11
C ASP A 38 -3.89 -14.81 7.78
N CYS A 39 -3.97 -16.00 7.17
CA CYS A 39 -4.84 -17.10 7.62
C CYS A 39 -6.30 -16.66 7.75
N THR A 40 -6.86 -16.04 6.68
CA THR A 40 -8.23 -15.53 6.70
C THR A 40 -9.25 -16.66 6.89
N PRO A 41 -10.26 -16.50 7.79
CA PRO A 41 -11.27 -17.53 8.04
C PRO A 41 -12.43 -17.50 7.04
N ASP A 42 -12.52 -16.45 6.20
CA ASP A 42 -13.61 -16.23 5.24
C ASP A 42 -13.21 -16.56 3.81
N ASP A 43 -14.11 -16.33 2.86
CA ASP A 43 -13.94 -16.65 1.43
C ASP A 43 -13.03 -15.64 0.69
N SER A 44 -12.34 -14.73 1.39
CA SER A 44 -11.52 -13.67 0.78
C SER A 44 -10.54 -14.23 -0.24
N MET A 45 -9.81 -15.29 0.10
CA MET A 45 -8.80 -15.87 -0.80
C MET A 45 -9.42 -16.66 -1.96
N GLU A 46 -10.60 -17.26 -1.80
CA GLU A 46 -11.30 -17.89 -2.90
C GLU A 46 -11.72 -16.85 -3.94
N ILE A 47 -12.31 -15.74 -3.47
CA ILE A 47 -12.70 -14.60 -4.31
C ILE A 47 -11.47 -14.02 -5.01
N ALA A 48 -10.38 -13.78 -4.25
CA ALA A 48 -9.13 -13.25 -4.80
C ALA A 48 -8.57 -14.13 -5.94
N ARG A 49 -8.48 -15.44 -5.72
CA ARG A 49 -7.98 -16.38 -6.75
C ARG A 49 -8.85 -16.38 -7.99
N ARG A 50 -10.18 -16.31 -7.85
CA ARG A 50 -11.11 -16.21 -8.98
C ARG A 50 -10.88 -14.95 -9.80
N VAL A 51 -10.75 -13.78 -9.13
CA VAL A 51 -10.45 -12.50 -9.80
C VAL A 51 -9.12 -12.57 -10.55
N VAL A 52 -8.08 -13.05 -9.90
CA VAL A 52 -6.74 -13.19 -10.49
C VAL A 52 -6.76 -14.12 -11.70
N ALA A 53 -7.44 -15.26 -11.61
CA ALA A 53 -7.52 -16.24 -12.71
C ALA A 53 -8.28 -15.69 -13.92
N SER A 54 -9.26 -14.81 -13.73
CA SER A 54 -10.10 -14.26 -14.81
C SER A 54 -9.54 -12.98 -15.42
N HIS A 55 -8.57 -12.30 -14.77
CA HIS A 55 -8.07 -11.02 -15.23
C HIS A 55 -6.84 -11.16 -16.13
N PRO A 56 -6.76 -10.42 -17.28
CA PRO A 56 -5.61 -10.51 -18.21
C PRO A 56 -4.25 -10.23 -17.56
N ARG A 57 -4.22 -9.40 -16.52
CA ARG A 57 -3.01 -9.08 -15.74
C ARG A 57 -2.86 -9.91 -14.47
N GLY A 58 -3.61 -11.00 -14.30
CA GLY A 58 -3.52 -11.85 -13.11
C GLY A 58 -2.12 -12.39 -12.82
N THR A 59 -1.30 -12.55 -13.86
CA THR A 59 0.10 -13.03 -13.75
C THR A 59 1.03 -12.11 -12.94
N VAL A 60 0.66 -10.84 -12.71
CA VAL A 60 1.45 -9.93 -11.86
C VAL A 60 1.20 -10.16 -10.38
N VAL A 61 0.21 -10.98 -10.02
CA VAL A 61 -0.18 -11.27 -8.64
C VAL A 61 0.55 -12.50 -8.13
N ARG A 62 1.15 -12.37 -6.96
CA ARG A 62 1.73 -13.46 -6.18
C ARG A 62 1.03 -13.53 -4.82
N CYS A 63 0.59 -14.73 -4.44
CA CYS A 63 -0.04 -14.98 -3.15
C CYS A 63 0.97 -15.61 -2.20
N LEU A 64 1.00 -15.11 -0.97
CA LEU A 64 1.76 -15.67 0.16
C LEU A 64 0.77 -16.03 1.26
N GLU A 65 1.08 -17.07 2.01
CA GLU A 65 0.17 -17.63 3.04
C GLU A 65 0.90 -17.68 4.38
N HIS A 66 0.25 -17.19 5.44
CA HIS A 66 0.64 -17.47 6.81
C HIS A 66 -0.05 -18.74 7.32
N GLU A 67 0.63 -19.53 8.10
CA GLU A 67 0.07 -20.75 8.73
C GLU A 67 -0.96 -20.43 9.82
N GLU A 68 -0.83 -19.23 10.44
CA GLU A 68 -1.70 -18.70 11.46
C GLU A 68 -1.90 -17.20 11.28
N ASN A 69 -2.92 -16.60 11.91
CA ASN A 69 -3.10 -15.16 11.93
C ASN A 69 -1.99 -14.50 12.77
N ARG A 70 -1.18 -13.64 12.12
CA ARG A 70 -0.07 -12.91 12.73
C ARG A 70 -0.31 -11.40 12.81
N GLY A 71 -1.42 -10.94 12.25
CA GLY A 71 -1.82 -9.53 12.23
C GLY A 71 -1.27 -8.72 11.06
N LEU A 72 -1.82 -7.51 10.92
CA LEU A 72 -1.57 -6.61 9.79
C LEU A 72 -0.09 -6.29 9.60
N SER A 73 0.62 -5.97 10.69
CA SER A 73 2.06 -5.69 10.68
C SER A 73 2.87 -6.82 10.08
N ALA A 74 2.61 -8.06 10.53
CA ALA A 74 3.30 -9.24 10.03
C ALA A 74 3.03 -9.48 8.54
N ALA A 75 1.78 -9.28 8.10
CA ALA A 75 1.41 -9.41 6.70
C ALA A 75 2.12 -8.36 5.82
N ARG A 76 2.18 -7.09 6.27
CA ARG A 76 2.94 -6.04 5.57
C ARG A 76 4.44 -6.37 5.53
N ASN A 77 5.04 -6.82 6.64
CA ASN A 77 6.45 -7.21 6.71
C ASN A 77 6.78 -8.38 5.78
N THR A 78 5.89 -9.37 5.70
CA THR A 78 6.01 -10.47 4.75
C THR A 78 5.99 -9.95 3.31
N GLY A 79 5.10 -9.02 3.00
CA GLY A 79 5.04 -8.35 1.70
C GLY A 79 6.31 -7.56 1.38
N ILE A 80 6.85 -6.79 2.33
CA ILE A 80 8.13 -6.07 2.19
C ILE A 80 9.25 -7.04 1.83
N SER A 81 9.37 -8.12 2.59
CA SER A 81 10.43 -9.11 2.42
C SER A 81 10.38 -9.82 1.06
N ALA A 82 9.17 -10.02 0.54
CA ALA A 82 8.94 -10.69 -0.73
C ALA A 82 9.00 -9.75 -1.95
N SER A 83 8.97 -8.43 -1.74
CA SER A 83 8.92 -7.43 -2.82
C SER A 83 10.24 -7.34 -3.59
N VAL A 84 10.16 -6.97 -4.87
CA VAL A 84 11.33 -6.72 -5.74
C VAL A 84 11.26 -5.36 -6.46
N GLY A 85 10.22 -4.57 -6.23
CA GLY A 85 10.06 -3.25 -6.83
C GLY A 85 11.05 -2.21 -6.29
N ASP A 86 11.19 -1.12 -7.02
CA ASP A 86 11.97 0.06 -6.58
C ASP A 86 11.24 0.79 -5.45
N TYR A 87 9.90 0.79 -5.51
CA TYR A 87 9.00 1.41 -4.55
C TYR A 87 7.94 0.44 -4.07
N LEU A 88 7.49 0.63 -2.83
CA LEU A 88 6.40 -0.09 -2.21
C LEU A 88 5.16 0.79 -2.09
N TYR A 89 4.01 0.22 -2.34
CA TYR A 89 2.69 0.79 -2.07
C TYR A 89 1.90 -0.18 -1.21
N PHE A 90 1.47 0.26 -0.03
CA PHE A 90 0.60 -0.53 0.84
C PHE A 90 -0.86 -0.19 0.53
N LEU A 91 -1.69 -1.20 0.35
CA LEU A 91 -3.12 -1.03 0.11
C LEU A 91 -3.90 -1.95 1.05
N ASP A 92 -4.73 -1.35 1.88
CA ASP A 92 -5.63 -2.12 2.73
C ASP A 92 -6.71 -2.76 1.85
N SER A 93 -7.01 -4.02 2.11
CA SER A 93 -7.83 -4.86 1.21
C SER A 93 -9.32 -4.53 1.20
N ASP A 94 -9.78 -3.65 2.09
CA ASP A 94 -11.12 -3.05 2.09
C ASP A 94 -11.19 -1.73 1.31
N ASP A 95 -10.05 -1.17 0.90
CA ASP A 95 -9.93 0.04 0.09
C ASP A 95 -9.80 -0.26 -1.42
N TYR A 96 -9.75 0.80 -2.22
CA TYR A 96 -9.49 0.77 -3.66
C TYR A 96 -8.83 2.07 -4.12
N ILE A 97 -8.15 2.02 -5.25
CA ILE A 97 -7.41 3.16 -5.81
C ILE A 97 -7.90 3.52 -7.22
N PRO A 98 -7.88 4.81 -7.62
CA PRO A 98 -8.14 5.22 -8.99
C PRO A 98 -7.22 4.52 -10.00
N ALA A 99 -7.68 4.29 -11.22
CA ALA A 99 -6.93 3.53 -12.23
C ALA A 99 -5.55 4.12 -12.57
N ASN A 100 -5.34 5.41 -12.38
CA ASN A 100 -4.08 6.11 -12.63
C ASN A 100 -3.31 6.49 -11.35
N ALA A 101 -3.69 5.94 -10.18
CA ALA A 101 -3.07 6.34 -8.91
C ALA A 101 -1.57 6.03 -8.88
N ILE A 102 -1.18 4.82 -9.26
CA ILE A 102 0.24 4.43 -9.27
C ILE A 102 1.01 5.21 -10.32
N GLU A 103 0.44 5.49 -11.49
CA GLU A 103 1.06 6.31 -12.53
C GLU A 103 1.35 7.72 -12.03
N LEU A 104 0.37 8.39 -11.41
CA LEU A 104 0.56 9.75 -10.87
C LEU A 104 1.62 9.79 -9.77
N LEU A 105 1.65 8.81 -8.88
CA LEU A 105 2.68 8.72 -7.84
C LEU A 105 4.06 8.41 -8.42
N ALA A 106 4.13 7.52 -9.41
CA ALA A 106 5.36 7.15 -10.10
C ALA A 106 5.94 8.33 -10.90
N ASP A 107 5.09 9.09 -11.59
CA ASP A 107 5.48 10.31 -12.31
C ASP A 107 5.98 11.39 -11.35
N ALA A 108 5.33 11.55 -10.20
CA ALA A 108 5.78 12.48 -9.16
C ALA A 108 7.13 12.07 -8.55
N ALA A 109 7.42 10.78 -8.42
CA ALA A 109 8.74 10.28 -8.04
C ALA A 109 9.79 10.66 -9.10
N GLY A 110 9.46 10.50 -10.37
CA GLY A 110 10.25 10.91 -11.53
C GLY A 110 11.73 10.56 -11.42
N GLN A 111 12.58 11.47 -11.89
CA GLN A 111 14.04 11.31 -11.84
C GLN A 111 14.66 11.61 -10.46
N LYS A 112 13.95 12.35 -9.60
CA LYS A 112 14.46 12.71 -8.26
C LYS A 112 14.52 11.54 -7.31
N ARG A 113 13.72 10.51 -7.55
CA ARG A 113 13.65 9.30 -6.71
C ARG A 113 13.60 9.60 -5.21
N PRO A 114 12.59 10.34 -4.73
CA PRO A 114 12.50 10.71 -3.32
C PRO A 114 12.33 9.49 -2.44
N ASP A 115 12.57 9.65 -1.14
CA ASP A 115 12.36 8.61 -0.13
C ASP A 115 10.91 8.13 -0.08
N PHE A 116 9.96 9.05 -0.28
CA PHE A 116 8.55 8.72 -0.44
C PHE A 116 7.78 9.79 -1.23
N VAL A 117 6.68 9.40 -1.84
CA VAL A 117 5.70 10.26 -2.49
C VAL A 117 4.36 10.06 -1.82
N ILE A 118 3.69 11.14 -1.46
CA ILE A 118 2.36 11.10 -0.81
C ILE A 118 1.30 11.53 -1.82
N GLY A 119 0.28 10.70 -1.99
CA GLY A 119 -0.96 11.07 -2.69
C GLY A 119 -2.03 11.57 -1.72
N ASN A 120 -2.99 12.34 -2.21
CA ASN A 120 -4.18 12.64 -1.44
C ASN A 120 -5.11 11.42 -1.42
N TYR A 121 -6.19 11.51 -0.66
CA TYR A 121 -7.18 10.44 -0.53
C TYR A 121 -8.60 11.01 -0.40
N GLU A 122 -9.57 10.17 -0.67
CA GLU A 122 -10.98 10.45 -0.48
C GLU A 122 -11.57 9.40 0.47
N VAL A 123 -12.33 9.85 1.46
CA VAL A 123 -13.05 8.96 2.36
C VAL A 123 -14.44 8.69 1.79
N THR A 124 -14.71 7.43 1.47
CA THR A 124 -16.00 6.96 1.00
C THR A 124 -16.80 6.33 2.15
N GLY A 125 -18.09 6.64 2.25
CA GLY A 125 -18.96 6.12 3.31
C GLY A 125 -19.47 7.18 4.28
N ALA A 126 -20.12 6.73 5.38
CA ALA A 126 -20.90 7.62 6.24
C ALA A 126 -20.07 8.46 7.24
N ARG A 127 -18.82 8.11 7.49
CA ARG A 127 -17.97 8.80 8.47
C ARG A 127 -16.68 9.29 7.81
N ARG A 128 -16.45 10.60 7.91
CA ARG A 128 -15.12 11.21 7.63
C ARG A 128 -14.37 11.29 8.95
N TRP A 129 -13.27 10.54 9.06
CA TRP A 129 -12.45 10.54 10.28
C TRP A 129 -11.20 11.42 10.16
N ALA A 130 -10.74 11.68 8.94
CA ALA A 130 -9.60 12.54 8.70
C ALA A 130 -9.89 13.56 7.59
N PRO A 131 -9.43 14.81 7.71
CA PRO A 131 -9.50 15.79 6.63
C PRO A 131 -8.54 15.42 5.51
N PRO A 132 -8.78 15.90 4.27
CA PRO A 132 -7.81 15.80 3.18
C PRO A 132 -6.47 16.40 3.58
N LEU A 133 -5.38 15.94 2.92
CA LEU A 133 -4.06 16.51 3.14
C LEU A 133 -4.07 18.01 2.81
N SER A 134 -3.42 18.80 3.67
CA SER A 134 -3.23 20.24 3.46
C SER A 134 -1.83 20.58 2.94
N LEU A 135 -0.97 19.58 2.73
CA LEU A 135 0.33 19.75 2.11
C LEU A 135 0.14 20.13 0.64
N GLY A 136 0.72 21.26 0.23
CA GLY A 136 0.69 21.69 -1.17
C GLY A 136 1.50 20.74 -2.06
N THR A 137 1.14 20.70 -3.35
CA THR A 137 1.91 19.91 -4.33
C THR A 137 3.32 20.50 -4.46
N GLY A 138 4.35 19.67 -4.32
CA GLY A 138 5.74 20.11 -4.42
C GLY A 138 6.73 19.06 -3.95
N PHE A 139 7.99 19.42 -4.01
CA PHE A 139 9.09 18.62 -3.50
C PHE A 139 9.62 19.23 -2.21
N TYR A 140 9.64 18.44 -1.16
CA TYR A 140 10.06 18.84 0.19
C TYR A 140 11.32 18.07 0.57
N GLU A 141 12.40 18.79 0.85
CA GLU A 141 13.69 18.18 1.14
C GLU A 141 14.19 18.58 2.52
N GLY A 142 14.81 17.61 3.19
CA GLY A 142 15.42 17.76 4.51
C GLY A 142 14.49 17.36 5.67
N ASN A 143 15.06 16.63 6.61
CA ASN A 143 14.33 16.04 7.74
C ASN A 143 13.56 17.08 8.57
N ALA A 144 14.14 18.25 8.79
CA ALA A 144 13.50 19.30 9.58
C ALA A 144 12.21 19.81 8.94
N LEU A 145 12.21 20.01 7.60
CA LEU A 145 11.02 20.47 6.88
C LEU A 145 9.95 19.37 6.82
N VAL A 146 10.34 18.13 6.52
CA VAL A 146 9.43 16.99 6.44
C VAL A 146 8.76 16.75 7.79
N LEU A 147 9.55 16.72 8.88
CA LEU A 147 9.04 16.54 10.24
C LEU A 147 8.15 17.72 10.68
N SER A 148 8.53 18.97 10.37
CA SER A 148 7.71 20.14 10.67
C SER A 148 6.34 20.08 10.02
N ASN A 149 6.27 19.66 8.74
CA ASN A 149 4.99 19.50 8.05
C ASN A 149 4.11 18.39 8.67
N TYR A 150 4.72 17.30 9.13
CA TYR A 150 4.04 16.25 9.86
C TYR A 150 3.46 16.76 11.20
N VAL A 151 4.29 17.39 12.03
CA VAL A 151 3.86 17.94 13.33
C VAL A 151 2.76 18.99 13.18
N GLN A 152 2.75 19.73 12.06
CA GLN A 152 1.69 20.68 11.72
C GLN A 152 0.42 20.00 11.17
N GLY A 153 0.36 18.66 11.09
CA GLY A 153 -0.78 17.92 10.58
C GLY A 153 -1.04 18.11 9.08
N LYS A 154 -0.02 18.48 8.29
CA LYS A 154 -0.17 18.66 6.85
C LYS A 154 -0.18 17.36 6.07
N TRP A 155 0.34 16.30 6.65
CA TRP A 155 0.28 14.93 6.16
C TRP A 155 0.27 13.95 7.35
N TYR A 156 -0.06 12.69 7.08
CA TYR A 156 -0.26 11.67 8.11
C TYR A 156 0.66 10.46 7.87
N VAL A 157 0.97 9.72 8.93
CA VAL A 157 1.90 8.56 8.90
C VAL A 157 1.31 7.28 8.33
N MET A 158 0.01 7.22 8.04
CA MET A 158 -0.64 6.02 7.51
C MET A 158 0.19 5.34 6.42
N ALA A 159 0.25 4.01 6.43
CA ALA A 159 1.04 3.22 5.48
C ALA A 159 0.53 3.35 4.04
N TRP A 160 -0.80 3.41 3.87
CA TRP A 160 -1.43 3.60 2.56
C TRP A 160 -1.26 5.04 2.04
N ASN A 161 -1.66 5.32 0.81
CA ASN A 161 -1.51 6.58 0.05
C ASN A 161 -0.06 7.02 -0.27
N LYS A 162 0.92 6.17 -0.08
CA LYS A 162 2.33 6.50 -0.29
C LYS A 162 3.04 5.49 -1.17
N LEU A 163 3.88 6.01 -2.07
CA LEU A 163 5.01 5.23 -2.58
C LEU A 163 6.20 5.45 -1.67
N VAL A 164 6.76 4.39 -1.10
CA VAL A 164 7.93 4.46 -0.23
C VAL A 164 9.09 3.73 -0.91
N SER A 165 10.26 4.36 -0.94
CA SER A 165 11.47 3.78 -1.49
C SER A 165 11.81 2.46 -0.79
N ARG A 166 11.84 1.34 -1.55
CA ARG A 166 12.22 0.05 -0.99
C ARG A 166 13.66 0.02 -0.46
N PRO A 167 14.67 0.60 -1.16
CA PRO A 167 16.01 0.74 -0.60
C PRO A 167 16.04 1.44 0.76
N LEU A 168 15.25 2.52 0.97
CA LEU A 168 15.16 3.19 2.27
C LEU A 168 14.68 2.23 3.36
N ILE A 169 13.59 1.49 3.11
CA ILE A 169 13.03 0.54 4.06
C ILE A 169 14.08 -0.53 4.45
N LEU A 170 14.74 -1.13 3.45
CA LEU A 170 15.70 -2.20 3.69
C LEU A 170 16.98 -1.71 4.37
N GLN A 171 17.52 -0.57 3.94
CA GLN A 171 18.75 0.02 4.50
C GLN A 171 18.58 0.38 5.97
N HIS A 172 17.44 0.95 6.33
CA HIS A 172 17.15 1.40 7.69
C HIS A 172 16.35 0.39 8.51
N LYS A 173 16.04 -0.80 7.94
CA LYS A 173 15.27 -1.87 8.59
C LYS A 173 13.93 -1.38 9.14
N LEU A 174 13.23 -0.58 8.35
CA LEU A 174 11.93 -0.01 8.71
C LEU A 174 10.85 -1.08 8.50
N TYR A 175 10.51 -1.78 9.57
CA TYR A 175 9.45 -2.78 9.60
C TYR A 175 8.35 -2.35 10.55
N PHE A 176 7.12 -2.77 10.24
CA PHE A 176 5.98 -2.59 11.13
C PHE A 176 6.17 -3.41 12.41
N GLN A 177 5.91 -2.79 13.56
CA GLN A 177 5.97 -3.49 14.84
C GLN A 177 4.84 -4.53 14.91
N GLU A 178 5.18 -5.82 15.07
CA GLU A 178 4.20 -6.89 15.19
C GLU A 178 3.58 -6.92 16.60
N GLY A 179 2.32 -7.36 16.67
CA GLY A 179 1.60 -7.56 17.94
C GLY A 179 1.01 -6.30 18.58
N ILE A 180 0.98 -5.17 17.87
CA ILE A 180 0.37 -3.92 18.34
C ILE A 180 -0.78 -3.48 17.44
N VAL A 181 -1.63 -2.61 17.98
CA VAL A 181 -2.68 -1.89 17.24
C VAL A 181 -2.18 -0.48 16.96
N HIS A 182 -2.54 0.11 15.83
CA HIS A 182 -2.04 1.41 15.37
C HIS A 182 -0.53 1.41 15.08
N GLU A 183 -0.09 0.42 14.34
CA GLU A 183 1.30 0.20 13.95
C GLU A 183 1.88 1.30 13.05
N ASP A 184 1.03 2.15 12.48
CA ASP A 184 1.42 3.30 11.64
C ASP A 184 1.92 4.49 12.47
N ASP A 185 1.62 4.54 13.77
CA ASP A 185 1.91 5.68 14.65
C ASP A 185 3.29 5.59 15.34
N LEU A 186 4.13 4.61 14.99
CA LEU A 186 5.44 4.36 15.61
C LEU A 186 6.63 4.78 14.76
#